data_fe476cf119e13be4deb27e3d09d797f0
#
_entry.id   fe476cf119e13be4deb27e3d09d797f0
#
_cell.length_a   1.000
_cell.length_b   1.000
_cell.length_c   1.000
_cell.angle_alpha   90.00
_cell.angle_beta   90.00
_cell.angle_gamma   90.00
#
_symmetry.space_group_name_H-M   'P 1'
#
loop_
_entity.id
_entity.type
_entity.pdbx_description
1 polymer ?
#
loop_
_entity_poly.entity_id
_entity_poly.type
_entity_poly.pdbx_seq_one_letter_code
_entity_poly.pdbx_strand_id
1 'polypeptide(L)'
;MRVSPPRRAAVLVAGICLGSVAGADALPPIDSGTTLLVVSPHPDDETLCCGAVIQRVLRSGGRASILWITSGDGSRLTLLFNAATLLPNQAQALAMGERRMAEARAATARLGVTAGEQLFLGYPDGGVLQLLTTYQHSAYTSPLTAQAAVPYAAALFPGHAYTGVNLERDFAAVLTRVRPTLILAPSPLDEHADHRATGLLTIAATTHAGLSGQVRYWIVHGGNGWPSPRGLLLGVPLTPAPRGGSLSALPFAVTPAEEDREAQALGAYETQMRDLSPFLLAFVRSTELFSQQPQ
;
A
#
# COMPACT_ATOMS: atom_id res chain seq x y z
N MET A 1 46.67 47.01 53.87
CA MET A 1 45.35 46.60 53.34
C MET A 1 45.51 45.60 52.22
N ARG A 2 45.20 44.32 52.44
CA ARG A 2 45.25 43.29 51.40
C ARG A 2 43.82 43.03 50.93
N VAL A 3 43.58 43.26 49.68
CA VAL A 3 42.27 43.04 49.02
C VAL A 3 42.25 41.58 48.56
N SER A 4 41.29 40.80 49.06
CA SER A 4 41.06 39.41 48.66
C SER A 4 40.28 39.37 47.34
N PRO A 5 40.58 38.44 46.42
CA PRO A 5 39.83 38.33 45.15
C PRO A 5 38.46 37.65 45.33
N PRO A 6 37.52 37.96 44.45
CA PRO A 6 36.15 37.44 44.55
C PRO A 6 36.08 35.94 44.19
N ARG A 7 35.34 35.18 45.01
CA ARG A 7 35.03 33.78 44.77
C ARG A 7 34.10 33.63 43.55
N ARG A 8 34.55 32.86 42.56
CA ARG A 8 33.69 32.47 41.40
C ARG A 8 32.71 31.42 41.90
N ALA A 9 31.42 31.68 41.74
CA ALA A 9 30.36 30.70 41.95
C ALA A 9 30.36 29.72 40.75
N ALA A 10 30.52 28.42 41.06
CA ALA A 10 30.34 27.37 40.07
C ALA A 10 28.85 27.13 39.87
N VAL A 11 28.34 27.44 38.67
CA VAL A 11 26.99 27.08 38.26
C VAL A 11 27.01 25.60 37.85
N LEU A 12 26.42 24.76 38.67
CA LEU A 12 26.17 23.34 38.34
C LEU A 12 25.04 23.32 37.28
N VAL A 13 25.38 23.09 36.01
CA VAL A 13 24.39 22.79 34.98
C VAL A 13 23.99 21.33 35.18
N ALA A 14 22.83 21.10 35.81
CA ALA A 14 22.21 19.79 35.85
C ALA A 14 21.81 19.41 34.41
N GLY A 15 22.56 18.50 33.80
CA GLY A 15 22.19 17.89 32.52
C GLY A 15 20.90 17.09 32.70
N ILE A 16 19.80 17.62 32.18
CA ILE A 16 18.59 16.84 32.04
C ILE A 16 18.89 15.81 30.93
N CYS A 17 19.15 14.58 31.32
CA CYS A 17 19.04 13.44 30.40
C CYS A 17 17.60 13.35 29.95
N LEU A 18 17.28 13.91 28.78
CA LEU A 18 16.11 13.56 28.05
C LEU A 18 16.25 12.09 27.68
N GLY A 19 15.72 11.21 28.52
CA GLY A 19 15.50 9.82 28.16
C GLY A 19 14.65 9.81 26.89
N SER A 20 15.23 9.34 25.77
CA SER A 20 14.46 9.03 24.59
C SER A 20 13.42 8.01 25.01
N VAL A 21 12.15 8.44 25.09
CA VAL A 21 11.01 7.51 25.08
C VAL A 21 11.18 6.79 23.74
N ALA A 22 11.61 5.55 23.77
CA ALA A 22 11.61 4.69 22.60
C ALA A 22 10.14 4.61 22.16
N GLY A 23 9.74 5.43 21.20
CA GLY A 23 8.44 5.32 20.55
C GLY A 23 8.37 3.90 19.98
N ALA A 24 7.24 3.23 20.15
CA ALA A 24 7.05 1.93 19.52
C ALA A 24 7.30 2.10 18.00
N ASP A 25 8.22 1.30 17.45
CA ASP A 25 8.51 1.34 16.02
C ASP A 25 7.28 0.87 15.23
N ALA A 26 7.02 1.53 14.11
CA ALA A 26 5.88 1.20 13.23
C ALA A 26 5.96 -0.25 12.73
N LEU A 27 7.17 -0.71 12.45
CA LEU A 27 7.46 -2.01 11.87
C LEU A 27 8.48 -2.76 12.74
N PRO A 28 8.49 -4.10 12.69
CA PRO A 28 9.58 -4.89 13.28
C PRO A 28 10.92 -4.54 12.59
N PRO A 29 12.05 -4.85 13.22
CA PRO A 29 13.36 -4.64 12.59
C PRO A 29 13.43 -5.29 11.21
N ILE A 30 13.92 -4.53 10.23
CA ILE A 30 14.08 -4.97 8.84
C ILE A 30 15.53 -5.43 8.63
N ASP A 31 15.70 -6.69 8.23
CA ASP A 31 16.98 -7.32 7.96
C ASP A 31 16.90 -8.29 6.76
N SER A 32 17.99 -9.06 6.54
CA SER A 32 18.05 -10.04 5.46
C SER A 32 17.09 -11.24 5.61
N GLY A 33 16.54 -11.47 6.80
CA GLY A 33 15.51 -12.49 7.06
C GLY A 33 14.08 -11.98 6.77
N THR A 34 13.92 -10.67 6.51
CA THR A 34 12.61 -10.09 6.25
C THR A 34 12.06 -10.55 4.90
N THR A 35 10.89 -11.21 4.92
CA THR A 35 10.08 -11.50 3.74
C THR A 35 8.82 -10.65 3.81
N LEU A 36 8.79 -9.58 3.02
CA LEU A 36 7.69 -8.63 2.94
C LEU A 36 6.64 -9.11 1.92
N LEU A 37 5.37 -9.03 2.29
CA LEU A 37 4.23 -9.08 1.37
C LEU A 37 3.46 -7.76 1.48
N VAL A 38 3.41 -6.99 0.41
CA VAL A 38 2.50 -5.85 0.30
C VAL A 38 1.23 -6.32 -0.41
N VAL A 39 0.10 -6.17 0.24
CA VAL A 39 -1.23 -6.50 -0.31
C VAL A 39 -1.86 -5.20 -0.80
N SER A 40 -1.94 -5.06 -2.11
CA SER A 40 -2.42 -3.87 -2.81
C SER A 40 -3.79 -4.15 -3.44
N PRO A 41 -4.85 -3.40 -3.12
CA PRO A 41 -6.13 -3.49 -3.82
C PRO A 41 -6.02 -3.19 -5.31
N HIS A 42 -5.32 -2.10 -5.66
CA HIS A 42 -5.15 -1.63 -7.04
C HIS A 42 -3.68 -1.39 -7.39
N PRO A 43 -3.33 -1.39 -8.68
CA PRO A 43 -2.04 -0.91 -9.17
C PRO A 43 -1.85 0.58 -8.86
N ASP A 44 -0.92 0.93 -8.00
CA ASP A 44 -0.47 2.21 -7.43
C ASP A 44 -0.44 2.24 -5.90
N ASP A 45 -1.39 1.60 -5.21
CA ASP A 45 -1.52 1.63 -3.74
C ASP A 45 -0.23 1.17 -3.02
N GLU A 46 0.46 0.14 -3.54
CA GLU A 46 1.70 -0.39 -2.94
C GLU A 46 2.84 0.62 -2.96
N THR A 47 2.85 1.50 -3.95
CA THR A 47 3.83 2.59 -4.02
C THR A 47 3.42 3.73 -3.09
N LEU A 48 2.11 4.05 -3.00
CA LEU A 48 1.58 5.12 -2.15
C LEU A 48 1.74 4.82 -0.66
N CYS A 49 1.59 3.56 -0.25
CA CYS A 49 1.65 3.19 1.17
C CYS A 49 3.04 2.82 1.67
N CYS A 50 3.86 2.23 0.79
CA CYS A 50 4.88 1.29 1.23
C CYS A 50 6.16 1.36 0.37
N GLY A 51 6.31 2.37 -0.47
CA GLY A 51 7.43 2.54 -1.41
C GLY A 51 8.79 2.56 -0.72
N ALA A 52 8.91 3.22 0.43
CA ALA A 52 10.15 3.26 1.21
C ALA A 52 10.42 1.95 1.95
N VAL A 53 9.38 1.31 2.53
CA VAL A 53 9.54 0.00 3.19
C VAL A 53 10.03 -1.05 2.20
N ILE A 54 9.44 -1.11 0.99
CA ILE A 54 9.86 -2.02 -0.09
C ILE A 54 11.36 -1.83 -0.37
N GLN A 55 11.80 -0.59 -0.60
CA GLN A 55 13.20 -0.26 -0.85
C GLN A 55 14.10 -0.67 0.33
N ARG A 56 13.65 -0.41 1.57
CA ARG A 56 14.42 -0.70 2.78
C ARG A 56 14.63 -2.21 2.96
N VAL A 57 13.59 -3.03 2.78
CA VAL A 57 13.67 -4.48 2.84
C VAL A 57 14.66 -5.02 1.80
N LEU A 58 14.54 -4.59 0.56
CA LEU A 58 15.42 -5.06 -0.53
C LEU A 58 16.88 -4.65 -0.30
N ARG A 59 17.15 -3.42 0.19
CA ARG A 59 18.53 -3.00 0.53
C ARG A 59 19.13 -3.75 1.71
N SER A 60 18.30 -4.22 2.62
CA SER A 60 18.76 -5.04 3.78
C SER A 60 19.00 -6.50 3.42
N GLY A 61 18.88 -6.87 2.14
CA GLY A 61 19.03 -8.25 1.66
C GLY A 61 17.81 -9.14 1.88
N GLY A 62 16.69 -8.55 2.34
CA GLY A 62 15.40 -9.22 2.44
C GLY A 62 14.71 -9.39 1.08
N ARG A 63 13.50 -9.95 1.09
CA ARG A 63 12.69 -10.16 -0.11
C ARG A 63 11.38 -9.38 0.02
N ALA A 64 10.91 -8.78 -1.08
CA ALA A 64 9.64 -8.08 -1.15
C ALA A 64 8.81 -8.61 -2.31
N SER A 65 7.59 -9.08 -2.00
CA SER A 65 6.57 -9.50 -2.96
C SER A 65 5.41 -8.52 -2.91
N ILE A 66 4.87 -8.17 -4.07
CA ILE A 66 3.67 -7.33 -4.18
C ILE A 66 2.53 -8.20 -4.71
N LEU A 67 1.40 -8.16 -4.03
CA LEU A 67 0.17 -8.84 -4.43
C LEU A 67 -0.89 -7.80 -4.77
N TRP A 68 -1.25 -7.68 -6.04
CA TRP A 68 -2.41 -6.90 -6.47
C TRP A 68 -3.66 -7.78 -6.53
N ILE A 69 -4.71 -7.36 -5.83
CA ILE A 69 -6.00 -8.06 -5.81
C ILE A 69 -6.72 -7.86 -7.14
N THR A 70 -6.77 -6.62 -7.63
CA THR A 70 -7.40 -6.27 -8.90
C THR A 70 -6.35 -5.82 -9.94
N SER A 71 -6.76 -5.69 -11.19
CA SER A 71 -5.96 -5.09 -12.25
C SER A 71 -6.22 -3.58 -12.42
N GLY A 72 -7.16 -3.01 -11.64
CA GLY A 72 -7.54 -1.61 -11.77
C GLY A 72 -8.38 -1.29 -13.01
N ASP A 73 -9.12 -2.26 -13.52
CA ASP A 73 -9.96 -2.17 -14.73
C ASP A 73 -11.35 -1.54 -14.47
N GLY A 74 -11.68 -1.24 -13.21
CA GLY A 74 -12.96 -0.67 -12.76
C GLY A 74 -12.99 0.84 -12.62
N SER A 75 -11.86 1.55 -12.78
CA SER A 75 -11.80 3.00 -12.65
C SER A 75 -12.44 3.70 -13.86
N ARG A 76 -13.73 4.06 -13.74
CA ARG A 76 -14.45 4.80 -14.81
C ARG A 76 -13.78 6.12 -15.15
N LEU A 77 -13.29 6.86 -14.15
CA LEU A 77 -12.66 8.15 -14.36
C LEU A 77 -11.39 7.99 -15.19
N THR A 78 -10.48 7.12 -14.78
CA THR A 78 -9.26 6.82 -15.50
C THR A 78 -9.56 6.33 -16.92
N LEU A 79 -10.59 5.49 -17.07
CA LEU A 79 -10.98 4.97 -18.38
C LEU A 79 -11.48 6.08 -19.31
N LEU A 80 -12.31 7.01 -18.83
CA LEU A 80 -12.75 8.18 -19.59
C LEU A 80 -11.59 9.05 -20.06
N PHE A 81 -10.66 9.38 -19.17
CA PHE A 81 -9.50 10.23 -19.50
C PHE A 81 -8.52 9.56 -20.48
N ASN A 82 -8.39 8.22 -20.41
CA ASN A 82 -7.42 7.50 -21.23
C ASN A 82 -8.01 6.95 -22.53
N ALA A 83 -9.28 6.62 -22.59
CA ALA A 83 -9.94 6.09 -23.80
C ALA A 83 -10.34 7.18 -24.82
N ALA A 84 -10.23 8.46 -24.46
CA ALA A 84 -10.67 9.59 -25.28
C ALA A 84 -12.12 9.45 -25.81
N THR A 85 -13.00 8.81 -25.02
CA THR A 85 -14.42 8.58 -25.32
C THR A 85 -15.28 8.73 -24.07
N LEU A 86 -16.49 9.25 -24.24
CA LEU A 86 -17.46 9.39 -23.15
C LEU A 86 -18.17 8.05 -22.80
N LEU A 87 -18.08 7.07 -23.70
CA LEU A 87 -18.71 5.74 -23.57
C LEU A 87 -17.67 4.65 -23.83
N PRO A 88 -16.75 4.39 -22.89
CA PRO A 88 -15.79 3.32 -23.05
C PRO A 88 -16.49 1.96 -23.07
N ASN A 89 -15.98 1.06 -23.91
CA ASN A 89 -16.49 -0.30 -24.05
C ASN A 89 -15.69 -1.32 -23.22
N GLN A 90 -16.17 -2.56 -23.17
CA GLN A 90 -15.56 -3.66 -22.41
C GLN A 90 -14.13 -3.94 -22.83
N ALA A 91 -13.82 -3.91 -24.14
CA ALA A 91 -12.47 -4.15 -24.63
C ALA A 91 -11.48 -3.06 -24.15
N GLN A 92 -11.93 -1.81 -24.08
CA GLN A 92 -11.13 -0.70 -23.55
C GLN A 92 -10.91 -0.83 -22.03
N ALA A 93 -11.89 -1.33 -21.29
CA ALA A 93 -11.73 -1.61 -19.86
C ALA A 93 -10.70 -2.74 -19.61
N LEU A 94 -10.76 -3.82 -20.36
CA LEU A 94 -9.78 -4.91 -20.31
C LEU A 94 -8.36 -4.43 -20.69
N ALA A 95 -8.24 -3.69 -21.79
CA ALA A 95 -6.95 -3.11 -22.20
C ALA A 95 -6.38 -2.14 -21.15
N MET A 96 -7.25 -1.40 -20.44
CA MET A 96 -6.84 -0.55 -19.31
C MET A 96 -6.27 -1.39 -18.17
N GLY A 97 -6.92 -2.50 -17.80
CA GLY A 97 -6.41 -3.42 -16.78
C GLY A 97 -5.02 -3.97 -17.15
N GLU A 98 -4.84 -4.44 -18.38
CA GLU A 98 -3.53 -4.91 -18.87
C GLU A 98 -2.46 -3.81 -18.81
N ARG A 99 -2.82 -2.59 -19.21
CA ARG A 99 -1.91 -1.43 -19.14
C ARG A 99 -1.53 -1.09 -17.72
N ARG A 100 -2.49 -1.02 -16.78
CA ARG A 100 -2.21 -0.76 -15.37
C ARG A 100 -1.34 -1.85 -14.73
N MET A 101 -1.54 -3.11 -15.07
CA MET A 101 -0.65 -4.20 -14.65
C MET A 101 0.79 -4.00 -15.17
N ALA A 102 0.96 -3.54 -16.42
CA ALA A 102 2.29 -3.25 -16.98
C ALA A 102 2.93 -2.03 -16.29
N GLU A 103 2.17 -0.98 -16.01
CA GLU A 103 2.61 0.20 -15.26
C GLU A 103 3.06 -0.18 -13.83
N ALA A 104 2.29 -1.02 -13.13
CA ALA A 104 2.63 -1.51 -11.79
C ALA A 104 3.94 -2.32 -11.79
N ARG A 105 4.15 -3.15 -12.81
CA ARG A 105 5.43 -3.85 -12.98
C ARG A 105 6.59 -2.88 -13.18
N ALA A 106 6.40 -1.87 -14.01
CA ALA A 106 7.43 -0.87 -14.27
C ALA A 106 7.72 -0.01 -13.02
N ALA A 107 6.69 0.38 -12.27
CA ALA A 107 6.81 1.15 -11.04
C ALA A 107 7.58 0.38 -9.97
N THR A 108 7.14 -0.84 -9.66
CA THR A 108 7.74 -1.65 -8.59
C THR A 108 9.14 -2.16 -8.98
N ALA A 109 9.43 -2.35 -10.27
CA ALA A 109 10.80 -2.61 -10.74
C ALA A 109 11.74 -1.42 -10.43
N ARG A 110 11.26 -0.16 -10.50
CA ARG A 110 12.03 1.02 -10.08
C ARG A 110 12.32 1.02 -8.57
N LEU A 111 11.44 0.41 -7.76
CA LEU A 111 11.68 0.20 -6.33
C LEU A 111 12.62 -0.99 -6.04
N GLY A 112 12.96 -1.79 -7.07
CA GLY A 112 13.85 -2.94 -6.98
C GLY A 112 13.16 -4.30 -6.90
N VAL A 113 11.83 -4.37 -7.03
CA VAL A 113 11.08 -5.64 -7.00
C VAL A 113 11.31 -6.40 -8.29
N THR A 114 11.70 -7.68 -8.18
CA THR A 114 11.92 -8.54 -9.34
C THR A 114 10.60 -9.03 -9.95
N ALA A 115 10.60 -9.38 -11.23
CA ALA A 115 9.39 -9.84 -11.94
C ALA A 115 8.71 -11.04 -11.30
N GLY A 116 9.48 -11.96 -10.67
CA GLY A 116 8.95 -13.14 -9.99
C GLY A 116 8.19 -12.84 -8.70
N GLU A 117 8.35 -11.63 -8.16
CA GLU A 117 7.72 -11.14 -6.93
C GLU A 117 6.55 -10.16 -7.19
N GLN A 118 6.19 -9.95 -8.45
CA GLN A 118 5.07 -9.13 -8.90
C GLN A 118 3.86 -10.00 -9.22
N LEU A 119 2.96 -10.14 -8.25
CA LEU A 119 1.89 -11.15 -8.22
C LEU A 119 0.52 -10.49 -8.43
N PHE A 120 -0.20 -10.87 -9.48
CA PHE A 120 -1.55 -10.36 -9.76
C PHE A 120 -2.58 -11.48 -9.58
N LEU A 121 -3.69 -11.20 -8.85
CA LEU A 121 -4.85 -12.08 -8.83
C LEU A 121 -5.84 -11.76 -9.96
N GLY A 122 -5.98 -10.48 -10.32
CA GLY A 122 -6.81 -10.04 -11.44
C GLY A 122 -8.32 -10.12 -11.18
N TYR A 123 -8.74 -10.03 -9.91
CA TYR A 123 -10.15 -9.94 -9.52
C TYR A 123 -10.75 -8.58 -9.92
N PRO A 124 -12.10 -8.45 -9.98
CA PRO A 124 -12.75 -7.26 -10.56
C PRO A 124 -12.56 -6.03 -9.67
N ASP A 125 -12.01 -4.95 -10.23
CA ASP A 125 -11.93 -3.64 -9.58
C ASP A 125 -13.35 -3.08 -9.36
N GLY A 126 -13.61 -2.58 -8.15
CA GLY A 126 -14.95 -2.18 -7.68
C GLY A 126 -15.83 -3.35 -7.23
N GLY A 127 -15.34 -4.60 -7.31
CA GLY A 127 -16.11 -5.80 -7.03
C GLY A 127 -15.68 -6.59 -5.79
N VAL A 128 -14.55 -6.29 -5.17
CA VAL A 128 -13.96 -7.13 -4.11
C VAL A 128 -14.92 -7.28 -2.91
N LEU A 129 -15.58 -6.19 -2.50
CA LEU A 129 -16.54 -6.26 -1.40
C LEU A 129 -17.74 -7.16 -1.72
N GLN A 130 -18.23 -7.12 -2.95
CA GLN A 130 -19.33 -7.97 -3.39
C GLN A 130 -18.96 -9.45 -3.38
N LEU A 131 -17.70 -9.80 -3.71
CA LEU A 131 -17.20 -11.18 -3.62
C LEU A 131 -17.25 -11.70 -2.18
N LEU A 132 -16.84 -10.88 -1.22
CA LEU A 132 -16.81 -11.28 0.19
C LEU A 132 -18.19 -11.29 0.88
N THR A 133 -19.22 -10.74 0.22
CA THR A 133 -20.56 -10.62 0.81
C THR A 133 -21.61 -11.40 0.01
N THR A 134 -21.95 -10.92 -1.16
CA THR A 134 -23.08 -11.43 -1.96
C THR A 134 -22.68 -12.60 -2.87
N TYR A 135 -21.47 -12.55 -3.43
CA TYR A 135 -21.00 -13.48 -4.45
C TYR A 135 -19.97 -14.49 -3.91
N GLN A 136 -20.18 -14.95 -2.67
CA GLN A 136 -19.29 -15.92 -2.03
C GLN A 136 -19.18 -17.21 -2.84
N HIS A 137 -20.31 -17.72 -3.34
CA HIS A 137 -20.42 -19.01 -4.06
C HIS A 137 -20.92 -18.89 -5.49
N SER A 138 -21.39 -17.72 -5.93
CA SER A 138 -21.86 -17.47 -7.29
C SER A 138 -20.96 -16.46 -7.99
N ALA A 139 -20.81 -16.57 -9.31
CA ALA A 139 -19.93 -15.69 -10.04
C ALA A 139 -20.51 -14.27 -10.13
N TYR A 140 -19.71 -13.28 -9.72
CA TYR A 140 -19.96 -11.86 -9.97
C TYR A 140 -19.58 -11.52 -11.40
N THR A 141 -20.38 -10.68 -12.07
CA THR A 141 -20.05 -10.14 -13.38
C THR A 141 -19.65 -8.67 -13.23
N SER A 142 -18.43 -8.33 -13.62
CA SER A 142 -17.95 -6.94 -13.60
C SER A 142 -18.76 -6.08 -14.57
N PRO A 143 -19.35 -4.96 -14.14
CA PRO A 143 -20.19 -4.13 -15.00
C PRO A 143 -19.42 -3.41 -16.11
N LEU A 144 -18.09 -3.20 -15.95
CA LEU A 144 -17.27 -2.51 -16.96
C LEU A 144 -16.63 -3.47 -17.96
N THR A 145 -16.12 -4.61 -17.50
CA THR A 145 -15.45 -5.59 -18.36
C THR A 145 -16.39 -6.69 -18.87
N ALA A 146 -17.58 -6.85 -18.25
CA ALA A 146 -18.52 -7.95 -18.45
C ALA A 146 -17.88 -9.34 -18.23
N GLN A 147 -16.75 -9.42 -17.54
CA GLN A 147 -16.12 -10.67 -17.18
C GLN A 147 -16.72 -11.22 -15.87
N ALA A 148 -16.80 -12.54 -15.77
CA ALA A 148 -17.22 -13.26 -14.57
C ALA A 148 -16.10 -14.18 -14.03
N ALA A 149 -14.93 -14.10 -14.65
CA ALA A 149 -13.71 -14.84 -14.29
C ALA A 149 -12.48 -14.01 -14.63
N VAL A 150 -11.34 -14.33 -14.05
CA VAL A 150 -10.05 -13.65 -14.25
C VAL A 150 -9.64 -13.73 -15.73
N PRO A 151 -9.63 -12.61 -16.49
CA PRO A 151 -9.39 -12.63 -17.93
C PRO A 151 -7.91 -12.50 -18.31
N TYR A 152 -7.05 -12.15 -17.35
CA TYR A 152 -5.67 -11.77 -17.60
C TYR A 152 -4.74 -12.98 -17.58
N ALA A 153 -4.08 -13.29 -18.71
CA ALA A 153 -3.11 -14.38 -18.81
C ALA A 153 -1.89 -14.19 -17.88
N ALA A 154 -1.61 -12.95 -17.51
CA ALA A 154 -0.51 -12.60 -16.61
C ALA A 154 -0.88 -12.67 -15.11
N ALA A 155 -2.12 -13.00 -14.76
CA ALA A 155 -2.55 -13.28 -13.39
C ALA A 155 -2.06 -14.65 -12.94
N LEU A 156 -2.01 -14.88 -11.61
CA LEU A 156 -1.59 -16.17 -11.04
C LEU A 156 -2.58 -17.30 -11.35
N PHE A 157 -3.87 -16.98 -11.43
CA PHE A 157 -4.95 -17.95 -11.59
C PHE A 157 -5.93 -17.54 -12.69
N PRO A 158 -5.49 -17.52 -13.98
CA PRO A 158 -6.36 -17.15 -15.10
C PRO A 158 -7.57 -18.10 -15.18
N GLY A 159 -8.75 -17.55 -15.48
CA GLY A 159 -9.97 -18.32 -15.62
C GLY A 159 -10.69 -18.67 -14.30
N HIS A 160 -10.12 -18.36 -13.13
CA HIS A 160 -10.83 -18.53 -11.87
C HIS A 160 -12.06 -17.63 -11.84
N ALA A 161 -13.24 -18.21 -11.55
CA ALA A 161 -14.48 -17.47 -11.46
C ALA A 161 -14.42 -16.40 -10.35
N TYR A 162 -15.02 -15.27 -10.58
CA TYR A 162 -15.13 -14.18 -9.62
C TYR A 162 -16.08 -14.53 -8.47
N THR A 163 -15.59 -15.37 -7.54
CA THR A 163 -16.31 -15.75 -6.32
C THR A 163 -15.46 -15.46 -5.08
N GLY A 164 -16.10 -15.25 -3.93
CA GLY A 164 -15.40 -15.08 -2.66
C GLY A 164 -14.53 -16.28 -2.31
N VAL A 165 -15.06 -17.50 -2.48
CA VAL A 165 -14.32 -18.74 -2.20
C VAL A 165 -13.05 -18.87 -3.05
N ASN A 166 -13.09 -18.49 -4.32
CA ASN A 166 -11.90 -18.49 -5.16
C ASN A 166 -10.89 -17.42 -4.71
N LEU A 167 -11.36 -16.23 -4.42
CA LEU A 167 -10.50 -15.13 -3.94
C LEU A 167 -9.78 -15.52 -2.63
N GLU A 168 -10.50 -16.07 -1.67
CA GLU A 168 -9.94 -16.53 -0.38
C GLU A 168 -8.90 -17.65 -0.58
N ARG A 169 -9.21 -18.63 -1.44
CA ARG A 169 -8.30 -19.73 -1.77
C ARG A 169 -7.03 -19.22 -2.46
N ASP A 170 -7.16 -18.34 -3.43
CA ASP A 170 -6.06 -17.81 -4.22
C ASP A 170 -5.15 -16.92 -3.36
N PHE A 171 -5.75 -16.13 -2.46
CA PHE A 171 -5.00 -15.35 -1.46
C PHE A 171 -4.23 -16.26 -0.49
N ALA A 172 -4.85 -17.32 0.02
CA ALA A 172 -4.20 -18.30 0.89
C ALA A 172 -3.03 -19.02 0.18
N ALA A 173 -3.17 -19.31 -1.12
CA ALA A 173 -2.10 -19.89 -1.93
C ALA A 173 -0.89 -18.92 -2.04
N VAL A 174 -1.14 -17.61 -2.13
CA VAL A 174 -0.05 -16.59 -2.10
C VAL A 174 0.63 -16.56 -0.74
N LEU A 175 -0.10 -16.58 0.38
CA LEU A 175 0.49 -16.65 1.72
C LEU A 175 1.41 -17.88 1.87
N THR A 176 0.96 -19.01 1.38
CA THR A 176 1.73 -20.27 1.39
C THR A 176 2.99 -20.19 0.52
N ARG A 177 2.90 -19.56 -0.65
CA ARG A 177 4.01 -19.36 -1.59
C ARG A 177 5.05 -18.38 -1.03
N VAL A 178 4.62 -17.22 -0.54
CA VAL A 178 5.50 -16.12 -0.10
C VAL A 178 6.09 -16.42 1.27
N ARG A 179 5.31 -16.96 2.20
CA ARG A 179 5.67 -17.20 3.62
C ARG A 179 6.18 -15.91 4.27
N PRO A 180 5.38 -14.84 4.30
CA PRO A 180 5.82 -13.53 4.75
C PRO A 180 6.13 -13.52 6.25
N THR A 181 7.15 -12.73 6.65
CA THR A 181 7.43 -12.37 8.04
C THR A 181 6.87 -10.98 8.39
N LEU A 182 6.54 -10.18 7.37
CA LEU A 182 5.89 -8.88 7.47
C LEU A 182 4.86 -8.75 6.34
N ILE A 183 3.63 -8.36 6.69
CA ILE A 183 2.53 -8.15 5.75
C ILE A 183 2.06 -6.71 5.92
N LEU A 184 2.01 -5.95 4.82
CA LEU A 184 1.43 -4.61 4.79
C LEU A 184 0.12 -4.67 4.00
N ALA A 185 -1.00 -4.29 4.62
CA ALA A 185 -2.33 -4.39 4.03
C ALA A 185 -3.16 -3.14 4.32
N PRO A 186 -4.20 -2.84 3.51
CA PRO A 186 -5.08 -1.71 3.81
C PRO A 186 -5.87 -1.94 5.08
N SER A 187 -6.13 -0.86 5.82
CA SER A 187 -7.03 -0.89 6.98
C SER A 187 -8.50 -1.02 6.51
N PRO A 188 -9.35 -1.77 7.22
CA PRO A 188 -10.79 -1.76 7.01
C PRO A 188 -11.47 -0.41 7.24
N LEU A 189 -10.77 0.57 7.81
CA LEU A 189 -11.25 1.95 7.97
C LEU A 189 -11.08 2.81 6.72
N ASP A 190 -10.35 2.34 5.70
CA ASP A 190 -10.18 3.06 4.44
C ASP A 190 -11.54 3.41 3.79
N GLU A 191 -11.63 4.54 3.07
CA GLU A 191 -12.89 4.98 2.47
C GLU A 191 -13.28 4.14 1.24
N HIS A 192 -12.29 3.60 0.52
CA HIS A 192 -12.54 2.81 -0.69
C HIS A 192 -13.06 1.40 -0.35
N ALA A 193 -14.13 0.95 -1.02
CA ALA A 193 -14.78 -0.34 -0.72
C ALA A 193 -13.84 -1.54 -0.91
N ASP A 194 -13.02 -1.54 -1.98
CA ASP A 194 -12.08 -2.63 -2.24
C ASP A 194 -10.93 -2.64 -1.23
N HIS A 195 -10.49 -1.47 -0.72
CA HIS A 195 -9.49 -1.41 0.35
C HIS A 195 -10.04 -2.04 1.63
N ARG A 196 -11.26 -1.65 2.05
CA ARG A 196 -11.92 -2.28 3.20
C ARG A 196 -12.03 -3.78 3.05
N ALA A 197 -12.49 -4.23 1.87
CA ALA A 197 -12.65 -5.66 1.58
C ALA A 197 -11.32 -6.40 1.59
N THR A 198 -10.27 -5.83 0.99
CA THR A 198 -8.92 -6.41 1.00
C THR A 198 -8.35 -6.47 2.43
N GLY A 199 -8.61 -5.45 3.26
CA GLY A 199 -8.26 -5.46 4.67
C GLY A 199 -8.94 -6.60 5.43
N LEU A 200 -10.26 -6.76 5.26
CA LEU A 200 -11.04 -7.84 5.87
C LEU A 200 -10.59 -9.23 5.39
N LEU A 201 -10.35 -9.40 4.10
CA LEU A 201 -9.77 -10.62 3.51
C LEU A 201 -8.42 -10.96 4.15
N THR A 202 -7.55 -9.96 4.28
CA THR A 202 -6.22 -10.15 4.89
C THR A 202 -6.34 -10.58 6.35
N ILE A 203 -7.21 -9.94 7.14
CA ILE A 203 -7.46 -10.31 8.54
C ILE A 203 -7.92 -11.77 8.64
N ALA A 204 -8.94 -12.16 7.85
CA ALA A 204 -9.48 -13.51 7.88
C ALA A 204 -8.42 -14.56 7.49
N ALA A 205 -7.73 -14.35 6.38
CA ALA A 205 -6.72 -15.28 5.87
C ALA A 205 -5.50 -15.41 6.79
N THR A 206 -5.01 -14.29 7.35
CA THR A 206 -3.86 -14.30 8.27
C THR A 206 -4.21 -14.87 9.64
N THR A 207 -5.45 -14.67 10.11
CA THR A 207 -5.94 -15.33 11.34
C THR A 207 -5.99 -16.83 11.16
N HIS A 208 -6.53 -17.31 10.04
CA HIS A 208 -6.56 -18.75 9.72
C HIS A 208 -5.15 -19.35 9.58
N ALA A 209 -4.21 -18.61 9.02
CA ALA A 209 -2.83 -19.03 8.84
C ALA A 209 -1.92 -18.86 10.08
N GLY A 210 -2.42 -18.23 11.18
CA GLY A 210 -1.61 -17.93 12.36
C GLY A 210 -0.59 -16.79 12.15
N LEU A 211 -0.85 -15.89 11.20
CA LEU A 211 0.05 -14.80 10.79
C LEU A 211 -0.41 -13.41 11.24
N SER A 212 -1.47 -13.30 12.06
CA SER A 212 -2.06 -11.99 12.45
C SER A 212 -1.05 -11.02 13.08
N GLY A 213 -0.08 -11.51 13.85
CA GLY A 213 0.96 -10.67 14.47
C GLY A 213 1.94 -10.02 13.47
N GLN A 214 1.98 -10.52 12.24
CA GLN A 214 2.87 -10.05 11.17
C GLN A 214 2.24 -8.96 10.32
N VAL A 215 0.95 -8.63 10.52
CA VAL A 215 0.24 -7.63 9.72
C VAL A 215 0.43 -6.23 10.30
N ARG A 216 0.63 -5.26 9.40
CA ARG A 216 0.52 -3.82 9.67
C ARG A 216 -0.42 -3.22 8.64
N TYR A 217 -1.17 -2.23 9.08
CA TYR A 217 -2.26 -1.65 8.29
C TYR A 217 -1.94 -0.21 7.88
N TRP A 218 -2.33 0.15 6.67
CA TRP A 218 -2.17 1.48 6.09
C TRP A 218 -3.51 2.00 5.54
N ILE A 219 -3.60 3.31 5.25
CA ILE A 219 -4.76 3.96 4.65
C ILE A 219 -4.29 4.81 3.47
N VAL A 220 -4.98 4.73 2.33
CA VAL A 220 -4.80 5.59 1.16
C VAL A 220 -5.98 6.55 0.98
N HIS A 221 -7.21 6.09 1.12
CA HIS A 221 -8.39 6.96 1.04
C HIS A 221 -8.84 7.36 2.46
N GLY A 222 -8.12 8.34 3.02
CA GLY A 222 -8.29 8.78 4.42
C GLY A 222 -9.46 9.72 4.67
N GLY A 223 -10.24 10.10 3.64
CA GLY A 223 -11.36 11.05 3.75
C GLY A 223 -10.91 12.51 3.88
N ASN A 224 -11.91 13.44 3.83
CA ASN A 224 -11.71 14.89 4.06
C ASN A 224 -10.58 15.54 3.25
N GLY A 225 -10.38 15.10 1.99
CA GLY A 225 -9.34 15.65 1.11
C GLY A 225 -7.91 15.25 1.48
N TRP A 226 -7.73 14.32 2.41
CA TRP A 226 -6.43 13.76 2.78
C TRP A 226 -5.81 12.95 1.61
N PRO A 227 -4.45 12.91 1.48
CA PRO A 227 -3.46 13.71 2.19
C PRO A 227 -3.48 15.17 1.74
N SER A 228 -3.17 16.07 2.68
CA SER A 228 -3.16 17.52 2.43
C SER A 228 -1.86 18.12 2.99
N PRO A 229 -1.26 19.08 2.28
CA PRO A 229 -1.63 19.57 0.94
C PRO A 229 -1.33 18.56 -0.17
N ARG A 230 -2.02 18.71 -1.31
CA ARG A 230 -1.81 17.88 -2.51
C ARG A 230 -0.48 18.21 -3.20
N GLY A 231 0.02 17.26 -4.00
CA GLY A 231 1.24 17.41 -4.79
C GLY A 231 2.51 16.97 -4.06
N LEU A 232 3.64 17.04 -4.76
CA LEU A 232 4.95 16.61 -4.25
C LEU A 232 5.46 17.58 -3.21
N LEU A 233 5.74 17.08 -2.01
CA LEU A 233 6.32 17.84 -0.90
C LEU A 233 7.38 17.01 -0.17
N LEU A 234 8.60 17.03 -0.69
CA LEU A 234 9.72 16.28 -0.14
C LEU A 234 10.11 16.79 1.26
N GLY A 235 10.53 15.89 2.13
CA GLY A 235 10.98 16.20 3.48
C GLY A 235 9.86 16.56 4.46
N VAL A 236 8.59 16.53 4.04
CA VAL A 236 7.43 16.83 4.90
C VAL A 236 6.80 15.52 5.38
N PRO A 237 6.55 15.31 6.68
CA PRO A 237 5.92 14.08 7.15
C PRO A 237 4.46 13.95 6.68
N LEU A 238 4.02 12.71 6.45
CA LEU A 238 2.62 12.40 6.23
C LEU A 238 1.85 12.53 7.54
N THR A 239 0.73 13.25 7.53
CA THR A 239 -0.15 13.36 8.69
C THR A 239 -1.10 12.16 8.78
N PRO A 240 -1.54 11.74 9.98
CA PRO A 240 -2.52 10.67 10.12
C PRO A 240 -3.82 10.95 9.34
N ALA A 241 -4.36 9.90 8.73
CA ALA A 241 -5.60 9.99 7.98
C ALA A 241 -6.80 10.26 8.92
N PRO A 242 -7.73 11.17 8.57
CA PRO A 242 -8.92 11.44 9.40
C PRO A 242 -9.74 10.20 9.72
N ARG A 243 -9.93 9.30 8.75
CA ARG A 243 -10.65 8.03 8.96
C ARG A 243 -9.90 7.05 9.86
N GLY A 244 -8.60 7.19 9.98
CA GLY A 244 -7.76 6.42 10.90
C GLY A 244 -7.58 7.07 12.28
N GLY A 245 -8.42 8.05 12.65
CA GLY A 245 -8.26 8.81 13.90
C GLY A 245 -8.30 7.97 15.19
N SER A 246 -8.88 6.77 15.16
CA SER A 246 -8.83 5.79 16.26
C SER A 246 -7.56 4.93 16.26
N LEU A 247 -6.78 4.94 15.17
CA LEU A 247 -5.58 4.15 15.04
C LEU A 247 -4.38 4.88 15.64
N SER A 248 -3.53 4.12 16.34
CA SER A 248 -2.17 4.58 16.65
C SER A 248 -1.32 4.50 15.39
N ALA A 249 -1.37 5.54 14.54
CA ALA A 249 -0.56 5.63 13.35
C ALA A 249 0.90 5.88 13.73
N LEU A 250 1.75 4.87 13.51
CA LEU A 250 3.17 4.91 13.81
C LEU A 250 3.95 5.30 12.54
N PRO A 251 4.84 6.29 12.60
CA PRO A 251 5.62 6.72 11.44
C PRO A 251 6.79 5.77 11.17
N PHE A 252 6.99 5.43 9.90
CA PHE A 252 8.21 4.85 9.37
C PHE A 252 9.00 5.96 8.65
N ALA A 253 10.21 6.25 9.11
CA ALA A 253 11.01 7.33 8.55
C ALA A 253 11.51 6.99 7.14
N VAL A 254 11.29 7.92 6.21
CA VAL A 254 11.70 7.82 4.81
C VAL A 254 12.90 8.74 4.57
N THR A 255 13.92 8.24 3.89
CA THR A 255 15.09 9.05 3.52
C THR A 255 14.82 9.82 2.22
N PRO A 256 15.54 10.95 1.96
CA PRO A 256 15.39 11.69 0.71
C PRO A 256 15.58 10.83 -0.55
N ALA A 257 16.50 9.88 -0.52
CA ALA A 257 16.74 8.98 -1.65
C ALA A 257 15.58 7.99 -1.88
N GLU A 258 14.85 7.61 -0.83
CA GLU A 258 13.64 6.79 -0.91
C GLU A 258 12.47 7.61 -1.44
N GLU A 259 12.28 8.86 -0.98
CA GLU A 259 11.28 9.80 -1.53
C GLU A 259 11.49 10.02 -3.04
N ASP A 260 12.73 10.31 -3.47
CA ASP A 260 13.05 10.50 -4.89
C ASP A 260 12.71 9.27 -5.73
N ARG A 261 13.04 8.08 -5.24
CA ARG A 261 12.77 6.83 -5.97
C ARG A 261 11.29 6.50 -6.00
N GLU A 262 10.55 6.78 -4.93
CA GLU A 262 9.09 6.65 -4.87
C GLU A 262 8.42 7.58 -5.88
N ALA A 263 8.83 8.86 -5.95
CA ALA A 263 8.34 9.80 -6.96
C ALA A 263 8.60 9.30 -8.39
N GLN A 264 9.79 8.74 -8.65
CA GLN A 264 10.12 8.13 -9.94
C GLN A 264 9.26 6.89 -10.24
N ALA A 265 8.98 6.06 -9.23
CA ALA A 265 8.11 4.89 -9.37
C ALA A 265 6.68 5.31 -9.72
N LEU A 266 6.12 6.30 -9.01
CA LEU A 266 4.81 6.88 -9.32
C LEU A 266 4.72 7.39 -10.75
N GLY A 267 5.79 7.97 -11.29
CA GLY A 267 5.85 8.39 -12.70
C GLY A 267 5.67 7.27 -13.72
N ALA A 268 5.70 5.99 -13.33
CA ALA A 268 5.40 4.86 -14.20
C ALA A 268 3.90 4.58 -14.35
N TYR A 269 3.07 5.06 -13.44
CA TYR A 269 1.62 4.94 -13.50
C TYR A 269 1.03 6.01 -14.42
N GLU A 270 1.38 5.97 -15.70
CA GLU A 270 1.03 7.02 -16.67
C GLU A 270 -0.49 7.26 -16.74
N THR A 271 -1.28 6.18 -16.66
CA THR A 271 -2.75 6.25 -16.72
C THR A 271 -3.32 7.01 -15.52
N GLN A 272 -2.75 6.80 -14.32
CA GLN A 272 -3.19 7.42 -13.07
C GLN A 272 -2.59 8.82 -12.90
N MET A 273 -1.35 9.03 -13.32
CA MET A 273 -0.67 10.34 -13.26
C MET A 273 -1.34 11.39 -14.15
N ARG A 274 -2.11 10.96 -15.16
CA ARG A 274 -2.81 11.88 -16.07
C ARG A 274 -3.92 12.67 -15.36
N ASP A 275 -4.67 12.04 -14.47
CA ASP A 275 -5.85 12.60 -13.81
C ASP A 275 -5.69 12.76 -12.30
N LEU A 276 -4.83 11.97 -11.67
CA LEU A 276 -4.68 11.90 -10.21
C LEU A 276 -3.30 12.36 -9.69
N SER A 277 -2.42 12.91 -10.53
CA SER A 277 -1.05 13.25 -10.12
C SER A 277 -0.94 14.07 -8.84
N PRO A 278 -1.79 15.10 -8.57
CA PRO A 278 -1.68 15.83 -7.30
C PRO A 278 -2.04 14.97 -6.08
N PHE A 279 -2.89 13.94 -6.26
CA PHE A 279 -3.23 13.00 -5.20
C PHE A 279 -2.10 12.01 -4.97
N LEU A 280 -1.64 11.34 -6.01
CA LEU A 280 -0.58 10.32 -5.94
C LEU A 280 0.71 10.91 -5.36
N LEU A 281 1.16 12.05 -5.88
CA LEU A 281 2.37 12.72 -5.41
C LEU A 281 2.27 13.26 -3.97
N ALA A 282 1.05 13.38 -3.42
CA ALA A 282 0.86 13.78 -2.04
C ALA A 282 1.25 12.72 -1.01
N PHE A 283 1.51 11.48 -1.43
CA PHE A 283 2.01 10.42 -0.58
C PHE A 283 3.54 10.38 -0.48
N VAL A 284 4.25 10.96 -1.43
CA VAL A 284 5.71 11.08 -1.35
C VAL A 284 6.06 12.05 -0.22
N ARG A 285 6.43 11.51 0.93
CA ARG A 285 6.64 12.23 2.20
C ARG A 285 7.83 11.63 2.96
N SER A 286 8.33 12.37 3.94
CA SER A 286 9.42 11.89 4.82
C SER A 286 8.98 10.80 5.82
N THR A 287 7.71 10.39 5.81
CA THR A 287 7.20 9.26 6.60
C THR A 287 6.11 8.51 5.86
N GLU A 288 6.12 7.17 5.96
CA GLU A 288 4.96 6.30 5.74
C GLU A 288 4.29 6.00 7.08
N LEU A 289 2.99 5.72 7.08
CA LEU A 289 2.23 5.53 8.32
C LEU A 289 1.60 4.14 8.38
N PHE A 290 1.85 3.44 9.48
CA PHE A 290 1.31 2.10 9.73
C PHE A 290 0.65 2.02 11.09
N SER A 291 -0.31 1.12 11.24
CA SER A 291 -0.89 0.76 12.52
C SER A 291 -0.77 -0.74 12.78
N GLN A 292 -0.66 -1.12 14.06
CA GLN A 292 -0.66 -2.53 14.46
C GLN A 292 -2.08 -3.09 14.54
N GLN A 293 -3.05 -2.23 14.73
CA GLN A 293 -4.47 -2.58 14.81
C GLN A 293 -5.13 -2.32 13.46
N PRO A 294 -6.06 -3.18 13.02
CA PRO A 294 -6.76 -3.00 11.74
C PRO A 294 -7.80 -1.88 11.79
N GLN A 295 -8.36 -1.60 12.97
CA GLN A 295 -9.42 -0.62 13.23
C GLN A 295 -9.49 -0.25 14.71
#